data_6a1efb8378adfc123b6d5645adbdd6c3
#
_entry.id   6a1efb8378adfc123b6d5645adbdd6c3
#
_cell.length_a   1.000
_cell.length_b   1.000
_cell.length_c   1.000
_cell.angle_alpha   90.00
_cell.angle_beta   90.00
_cell.angle_gamma   90.00
#
_symmetry.space_group_name_H-M   'P 1'
#
loop_
_entity.id
_entity.type
_entity.pdbx_description
1 polymer ?
#
loop_
_entity_poly.entity_id
_entity_poly.type
_entity_poly.pdbx_seq_one_letter_code
_entity_poly.pdbx_strand_id
1 'polypeptide(L)'
;LDDSLQLKSANVPYQPLTGNIFRFILGTIKALEAGQFTVITQSTCDINWLKRTLCASAHIYPDSICNANINFSKAELFITPKCDNGTIVFSVKNIGSGDFQQDLNFATVEDDVMPGFSGKINLKMNESKDFIYPANGHSLRIIFDTIPLNPFQVKASSAIEACGTLPSGGFTTGYLNNFALGDQAPYISTYCSEVKAAYDPNDKIAVLEGSGTAHII
;
A
#
# COMPACT_ATOMS: atom_id res chain seq x y z
N LEU A 1 -0.69 7.78 5.47
CA LEU A 1 0.76 7.65 5.29
C LEU A 1 1.29 6.58 6.23
N ASP A 2 2.35 5.90 5.82
CA ASP A 2 3.16 5.06 6.72
C ASP A 2 3.64 5.88 7.93
N ASP A 3 3.79 5.24 9.10
CA ASP A 3 4.15 5.92 10.36
C ASP A 3 5.51 6.62 10.29
N SER A 4 6.40 6.19 9.40
CA SER A 4 7.72 6.77 9.19
C SER A 4 7.76 7.91 8.17
N LEU A 5 6.62 8.20 7.53
CA LEU A 5 6.46 9.34 6.64
C LEU A 5 5.81 10.51 7.36
N GLN A 6 6.38 11.68 7.22
CA GLN A 6 5.82 12.93 7.72
C GLN A 6 5.33 13.79 6.56
N LEU A 7 4.12 14.30 6.65
CA LEU A 7 3.64 15.31 5.71
C LEU A 7 4.39 16.62 5.94
N LYS A 8 5.04 17.15 4.90
CA LYS A 8 5.73 18.45 4.95
C LYS A 8 4.89 19.57 4.37
N SER A 9 4.29 19.35 3.23
CA SER A 9 3.43 20.36 2.59
C SER A 9 2.48 19.71 1.60
N ALA A 10 1.44 20.45 1.24
CA ALA A 10 0.57 20.18 0.11
C ALA A 10 0.15 21.50 -0.53
N ASN A 11 -0.14 21.48 -1.83
CA ASN A 11 -0.60 22.68 -2.56
C ASN A 11 -2.13 22.88 -2.48
N VAL A 12 -2.81 22.07 -1.69
CA VAL A 12 -4.24 22.19 -1.36
C VAL A 12 -4.45 22.19 0.15
N PRO A 13 -5.52 22.80 0.67
CA PRO A 13 -5.83 22.77 2.10
C PRO A 13 -6.02 21.35 2.61
N TYR A 14 -5.52 21.06 3.80
CA TYR A 14 -5.70 19.76 4.43
C TYR A 14 -5.96 19.88 5.93
N GLN A 15 -6.55 18.84 6.50
CA GLN A 15 -6.81 18.69 7.92
C GLN A 15 -6.15 17.40 8.41
N PRO A 16 -5.31 17.45 9.45
CA PRO A 16 -4.79 16.25 10.10
C PRO A 16 -5.92 15.51 10.83
N LEU A 17 -5.91 14.19 10.72
CA LEU A 17 -6.76 13.28 11.48
C LEU A 17 -5.88 12.44 12.42
N THR A 18 -6.46 11.48 13.12
CA THR A 18 -5.71 10.53 13.95
C THR A 18 -4.92 9.53 13.09
N GLY A 19 -3.75 9.10 13.56
CA GLY A 19 -3.01 7.97 12.95
C GLY A 19 -2.35 8.31 11.61
N ASN A 20 -1.66 9.44 11.48
CA ASN A 20 -0.92 9.84 10.27
C ASN A 20 -1.80 9.89 9.00
N ILE A 21 -3.08 10.23 9.19
CA ILE A 21 -4.09 10.40 8.14
C ILE A 21 -4.36 11.89 7.95
N PHE A 22 -4.47 12.31 6.70
CA PHE A 22 -4.74 13.69 6.31
C PHE A 22 -5.91 13.74 5.35
N ARG A 23 -6.87 14.62 5.61
CA ARG A 23 -8.01 14.87 4.73
C ARG A 23 -7.72 16.09 3.87
N PHE A 24 -7.80 15.92 2.56
CA PHE A 24 -7.71 16.99 1.56
C PHE A 24 -9.12 17.35 1.08
N ILE A 25 -9.45 18.64 1.03
CA ILE A 25 -10.78 19.11 0.61
C ILE A 25 -10.64 19.66 -0.80
N LEU A 26 -11.08 18.89 -1.79
CA LEU A 26 -10.93 19.23 -3.20
C LEU A 26 -12.12 20.01 -3.77
N GLY A 27 -13.21 20.18 -3.00
CA GLY A 27 -14.42 20.83 -3.44
C GLY A 27 -15.26 19.95 -4.36
N THR A 28 -16.05 20.57 -5.22
CA THR A 28 -16.91 19.87 -6.18
C THR A 28 -16.17 19.63 -7.47
N ILE A 29 -16.02 18.37 -7.86
CA ILE A 29 -15.47 17.96 -9.15
C ILE A 29 -16.65 17.66 -10.08
N LYS A 30 -16.72 18.32 -11.23
CA LYS A 30 -17.77 18.11 -12.22
C LYS A 30 -17.54 16.84 -13.02
N ALA A 31 -18.57 16.32 -13.66
CA ALA A 31 -18.44 15.19 -14.57
C ALA A 31 -17.39 15.50 -15.66
N LEU A 32 -16.47 14.55 -15.91
CA LEU A 32 -15.37 14.66 -16.85
C LEU A 32 -14.28 15.70 -16.47
N GLU A 33 -14.37 16.29 -15.30
CA GLU A 33 -13.32 17.18 -14.79
C GLU A 33 -12.20 16.32 -14.15
N ALA A 34 -10.96 16.68 -14.47
CA ALA A 34 -9.78 16.06 -13.88
C ALA A 34 -8.90 17.14 -13.26
N GLY A 35 -8.17 16.79 -12.22
CA GLY A 35 -7.23 17.68 -11.55
C GLY A 35 -6.11 16.90 -10.88
N GLN A 36 -5.10 17.63 -10.44
CA GLN A 36 -3.99 17.06 -9.68
C GLN A 36 -3.62 17.99 -8.53
N PHE A 37 -3.12 17.41 -7.48
CA PHE A 37 -2.48 18.13 -6.39
C PHE A 37 -1.21 17.43 -5.95
N THR A 38 -0.32 18.17 -5.29
CA THR A 38 0.98 17.65 -4.86
C THR A 38 1.02 17.58 -3.35
N VAL A 39 1.50 16.46 -2.85
CA VAL A 39 1.78 16.23 -1.43
C VAL A 39 3.26 15.92 -1.30
N ILE A 40 3.96 16.65 -0.44
CA ILE A 40 5.37 16.43 -0.15
C ILE A 40 5.48 15.75 1.21
N THR A 41 6.09 14.58 1.22
CA THR A 41 6.38 13.83 2.43
C THR A 41 7.89 13.70 2.65
N GLN A 42 8.29 13.45 3.86
CA GLN A 42 9.67 13.18 4.24
C GLN A 42 9.72 11.95 5.13
N SER A 43 10.64 11.03 4.83
CA SER A 43 10.94 9.92 5.73
C SER A 43 11.76 10.40 6.93
N THR A 44 11.69 9.65 8.02
CA THR A 44 12.61 9.86 9.16
C THR A 44 14.04 9.47 8.77
N CYS A 45 15.03 10.20 9.30
CA CYS A 45 16.46 9.92 9.05
C CYS A 45 16.99 8.82 9.98
N ASP A 46 16.27 7.73 10.14
CA ASP A 46 16.67 6.59 10.97
C ASP A 46 17.23 5.46 10.09
N ILE A 47 18.44 4.99 10.42
CA ILE A 47 19.12 3.91 9.72
C ILE A 47 18.29 2.61 9.68
N ASN A 48 17.42 2.40 10.65
CA ASN A 48 16.53 1.24 10.71
C ASN A 48 15.50 1.18 9.58
N TRP A 49 15.28 2.30 8.90
CA TRP A 49 14.38 2.39 7.74
C TRP A 49 15.09 2.19 6.40
N LEU A 50 16.42 2.13 6.41
CA LEU A 50 17.20 1.92 5.19
C LEU A 50 16.81 0.59 4.52
N LYS A 51 16.60 0.63 3.21
CA LYS A 51 16.13 -0.48 2.37
C LYS A 51 14.70 -0.96 2.68
N ARG A 52 14.00 -0.34 3.58
CA ARG A 52 12.57 -0.62 3.79
C ARG A 52 11.72 0.16 2.81
N THR A 53 10.58 -0.40 2.46
CA THR A 53 9.60 0.28 1.61
C THR A 53 8.61 1.02 2.48
N LEU A 54 8.40 2.31 2.17
CA LEU A 54 7.40 3.16 2.80
C LEU A 54 6.29 3.46 1.80
N CYS A 55 5.05 3.37 2.26
CA CYS A 55 3.87 3.52 1.41
C CYS A 55 3.01 4.71 1.82
N ALA A 56 2.38 5.33 0.83
CA ALA A 56 1.32 6.30 0.99
C ALA A 56 0.09 5.84 0.24
N SER A 57 -1.04 5.72 0.93
CA SER A 57 -2.32 5.37 0.31
C SER A 57 -3.21 6.61 0.24
N ALA A 58 -3.86 6.80 -0.88
CA ALA A 58 -4.85 7.84 -1.09
C ALA A 58 -6.23 7.20 -1.30
N HIS A 59 -7.23 7.78 -0.65
CA HIS A 59 -8.63 7.36 -0.77
C HIS A 59 -9.45 8.58 -1.18
N ILE A 60 -10.25 8.45 -2.24
CA ILE A 60 -11.14 9.51 -2.70
C ILE A 60 -12.59 9.24 -2.29
N TYR A 61 -13.28 10.26 -1.83
CA TYR A 61 -14.70 10.23 -1.48
C TYR A 61 -15.52 11.16 -2.39
N PRO A 62 -16.76 10.81 -2.71
CA PRO A 62 -17.51 9.63 -2.28
C PRO A 62 -16.99 8.34 -2.96
N ASP A 63 -16.94 7.28 -2.18
CA ASP A 63 -16.53 5.94 -2.58
C ASP A 63 -17.72 5.03 -2.94
N SER A 64 -18.82 5.64 -3.34
CA SER A 64 -20.05 4.97 -3.73
C SER A 64 -20.34 5.12 -5.21
N ILE A 65 -20.80 4.04 -5.82
CA ILE A 65 -21.19 4.03 -7.23
C ILE A 65 -22.50 4.78 -7.42
N CYS A 66 -22.49 5.80 -8.25
CA CYS A 66 -23.67 6.64 -8.53
C CYS A 66 -24.76 5.96 -9.37
N ASN A 67 -24.61 4.70 -9.77
CA ASN A 67 -25.56 4.03 -10.65
C ASN A 67 -26.38 2.98 -9.89
N ALA A 68 -27.59 3.35 -9.49
CA ALA A 68 -28.49 2.53 -8.67
C ALA A 68 -29.11 1.31 -9.38
N ASN A 69 -28.92 1.16 -10.69
CA ASN A 69 -29.66 0.16 -11.50
C ASN A 69 -28.82 -1.05 -11.93
N ILE A 70 -27.59 -1.19 -11.47
CA ILE A 70 -26.73 -2.32 -11.80
C ILE A 70 -26.82 -3.34 -10.68
N ASN A 71 -27.23 -4.56 -11.00
CA ASN A 71 -27.19 -5.69 -10.08
C ASN A 71 -25.76 -6.20 -10.00
N PHE A 72 -24.93 -5.62 -9.12
CA PHE A 72 -23.55 -6.02 -8.90
C PHE A 72 -23.29 -6.35 -7.44
N SER A 73 -22.22 -7.09 -7.18
CA SER A 73 -21.75 -7.32 -5.82
C SER A 73 -21.32 -6.00 -5.18
N LYS A 74 -21.92 -5.68 -4.04
CA LYS A 74 -21.56 -4.53 -3.21
C LYS A 74 -20.50 -4.88 -2.17
N ALA A 75 -19.96 -6.10 -2.25
CA ALA A 75 -18.87 -6.54 -1.40
C ALA A 75 -17.55 -5.89 -1.85
N GLU A 76 -16.68 -5.62 -0.90
CA GLU A 76 -15.41 -4.96 -1.14
C GLU A 76 -14.39 -5.39 -0.09
N LEU A 77 -13.17 -5.73 -0.52
CA LEU A 77 -12.10 -6.15 0.37
C LEU A 77 -11.18 -5.00 0.72
N PHE A 78 -10.88 -4.92 2.00
CA PHE A 78 -9.78 -4.13 2.54
C PHE A 78 -8.82 -5.03 3.31
N ILE A 79 -7.52 -4.90 3.04
CA ILE A 79 -6.49 -5.77 3.59
C ILE A 79 -5.49 -4.92 4.36
N THR A 80 -5.33 -5.21 5.65
CA THR A 80 -4.34 -4.55 6.50
C THR A 80 -3.23 -5.55 6.83
N PRO A 81 -2.00 -5.32 6.34
CA PRO A 81 -0.86 -6.15 6.70
C PRO A 81 -0.26 -5.70 8.03
N LYS A 82 0.20 -6.63 8.84
CA LYS A 82 0.89 -6.38 10.11
C LYS A 82 2.01 -7.39 10.32
N CYS A 83 3.18 -6.91 10.75
CA CYS A 83 4.26 -7.73 11.27
C CYS A 83 4.11 -7.82 12.80
N ASP A 84 3.90 -9.01 13.35
CA ASP A 84 3.64 -9.19 14.77
C ASP A 84 4.38 -10.40 15.31
N ASN A 85 5.34 -10.17 16.20
CA ASN A 85 6.04 -11.20 16.99
C ASN A 85 6.47 -12.47 16.21
N GLY A 86 7.10 -12.28 15.05
CA GLY A 86 7.55 -13.41 14.23
C GLY A 86 6.48 -14.00 13.32
N THR A 87 5.35 -13.32 13.18
CA THR A 87 4.30 -13.67 12.22
C THR A 87 3.91 -12.49 11.33
N ILE A 88 3.46 -12.81 10.13
CA ILE A 88 2.79 -11.89 9.23
C ILE A 88 1.29 -12.14 9.35
N VAL A 89 0.54 -11.09 9.64
CA VAL A 89 -0.92 -11.14 9.72
C VAL A 89 -1.50 -10.25 8.64
N PHE A 90 -2.34 -10.81 7.77
CA PHE A 90 -3.19 -10.06 6.86
C PHE A 90 -4.62 -10.08 7.40
N SER A 91 -5.06 -8.96 7.94
CA SER A 91 -6.46 -8.78 8.36
C SER A 91 -7.29 -8.36 7.16
N VAL A 92 -8.11 -9.26 6.66
CA VAL A 92 -8.96 -9.07 5.47
C VAL A 92 -10.38 -8.80 5.92
N LYS A 93 -10.93 -7.66 5.53
CA LYS A 93 -12.27 -7.22 5.91
C LYS A 93 -13.12 -6.95 4.68
N ASN A 94 -14.38 -7.36 4.72
CA ASN A 94 -15.37 -6.86 3.78
C ASN A 94 -15.89 -5.50 4.26
N ILE A 95 -15.44 -4.42 3.62
CA ILE A 95 -15.87 -3.03 3.92
C ILE A 95 -17.05 -2.59 3.06
N GLY A 96 -17.46 -3.43 2.10
CA GLY A 96 -18.57 -3.14 1.21
C GLY A 96 -19.92 -3.19 1.92
N SER A 97 -20.97 -2.78 1.21
CA SER A 97 -22.35 -2.73 1.71
C SER A 97 -23.16 -3.99 1.41
N GLY A 98 -22.52 -5.07 1.00
CA GLY A 98 -23.14 -6.38 0.73
C GLY A 98 -22.25 -7.55 1.07
N ASP A 99 -22.86 -8.72 1.17
CA ASP A 99 -22.17 -10.00 1.40
C ASP A 99 -21.50 -10.49 0.11
N PHE A 100 -20.46 -11.32 0.25
CA PHE A 100 -19.97 -12.09 -0.89
C PHE A 100 -21.01 -13.08 -1.35
N GLN A 101 -21.32 -13.05 -2.65
CA GLN A 101 -22.32 -13.94 -3.25
C GLN A 101 -21.74 -15.35 -3.50
N GLN A 102 -20.45 -15.49 -3.54
CA GLN A 102 -19.73 -16.74 -3.73
C GLN A 102 -18.33 -16.66 -3.12
N ASP A 103 -17.70 -17.82 -3.00
CA ASP A 103 -16.32 -17.91 -2.52
C ASP A 103 -15.37 -17.21 -3.47
N LEU A 104 -14.44 -16.44 -2.90
CA LEU A 104 -13.37 -15.77 -3.59
C LEU A 104 -12.06 -16.54 -3.36
N ASN A 105 -11.35 -16.89 -4.43
CA ASN A 105 -10.05 -17.52 -4.29
C ASN A 105 -8.99 -16.50 -3.90
N PHE A 106 -7.96 -16.97 -3.21
CA PHE A 106 -6.75 -16.20 -2.97
C PHE A 106 -5.51 -17.07 -3.13
N ALA A 107 -4.39 -16.41 -3.37
CA ALA A 107 -3.05 -17.00 -3.37
C ALA A 107 -2.08 -16.07 -2.64
N THR A 108 -0.98 -16.64 -2.17
CA THR A 108 0.15 -15.87 -1.65
C THR A 108 1.36 -15.98 -2.57
N VAL A 109 2.17 -14.94 -2.57
CA VAL A 109 3.45 -14.89 -3.29
C VAL A 109 4.51 -14.48 -2.29
N GLU A 110 5.55 -15.31 -2.15
CA GLU A 110 6.72 -15.05 -1.33
C GLU A 110 7.88 -14.71 -2.25
N ASP A 111 8.40 -13.48 -2.14
CA ASP A 111 9.28 -12.89 -3.14
C ASP A 111 8.69 -13.06 -4.55
N ASP A 112 9.33 -13.83 -5.43
CA ASP A 112 8.85 -14.12 -6.79
C ASP A 112 8.25 -15.53 -6.94
N VAL A 113 8.01 -16.24 -5.84
CA VAL A 113 7.56 -17.62 -5.83
C VAL A 113 6.18 -17.75 -5.18
N MET A 114 5.32 -18.57 -5.76
CA MET A 114 4.06 -18.97 -5.11
C MET A 114 4.31 -20.14 -4.16
N PRO A 115 4.33 -19.94 -2.84
CA PRO A 115 4.69 -20.99 -1.88
C PRO A 115 3.59 -22.04 -1.67
N GLY A 116 2.54 -22.01 -2.49
CA GLY A 116 1.44 -22.98 -2.42
C GLY A 116 0.37 -22.67 -1.38
N PHE A 117 0.47 -21.56 -0.66
CA PHE A 117 -0.61 -21.10 0.21
C PHE A 117 -1.72 -20.47 -0.64
N SER A 118 -2.79 -21.20 -0.78
CA SER A 118 -3.97 -20.75 -1.50
C SER A 118 -5.23 -21.25 -0.80
N GLY A 119 -6.35 -20.65 -1.09
CA GLY A 119 -7.61 -21.04 -0.49
C GLY A 119 -8.78 -20.20 -0.97
N LYS A 120 -9.85 -20.26 -0.18
CA LYS A 120 -11.07 -19.51 -0.45
C LYS A 120 -11.51 -18.73 0.76
N ILE A 121 -12.17 -17.63 0.51
CA ILE A 121 -12.79 -16.78 1.53
C ILE A 121 -14.21 -16.42 1.08
N ASN A 122 -15.10 -16.35 2.07
CA ASN A 122 -16.43 -15.78 1.91
C ASN A 122 -16.69 -14.94 3.16
N LEU A 123 -17.02 -13.68 2.99
CA LEU A 123 -17.24 -12.75 4.08
C LEU A 123 -18.59 -12.06 3.93
N LYS A 124 -19.32 -11.99 5.03
CA LYS A 124 -20.48 -11.13 5.15
C LYS A 124 -20.06 -9.65 5.24
N MET A 125 -20.99 -8.77 5.08
CA MET A 125 -20.80 -7.33 5.29
C MET A 125 -20.19 -7.07 6.68
N ASN A 126 -19.11 -6.28 6.73
CA ASN A 126 -18.34 -5.95 7.93
C ASN A 126 -17.61 -7.12 8.61
N GLU A 127 -17.68 -8.32 8.06
CA GLU A 127 -16.92 -9.48 8.58
C GLU A 127 -15.44 -9.34 8.23
N SER A 128 -14.59 -9.86 9.16
CA SER A 128 -13.14 -9.86 9.00
C SER A 128 -12.59 -11.26 9.21
N LYS A 129 -11.47 -11.57 8.54
CA LYS A 129 -10.72 -12.81 8.74
C LYS A 129 -9.23 -12.53 8.69
N ASP A 130 -8.50 -13.09 9.64
CA ASP A 130 -7.04 -13.00 9.68
C ASP A 130 -6.40 -14.21 9.01
N PHE A 131 -5.38 -13.95 8.20
CA PHE A 131 -4.50 -14.93 7.59
C PHE A 131 -3.12 -14.75 8.19
N ILE A 132 -2.62 -15.80 8.86
CA ILE A 132 -1.38 -15.75 9.64
C ILE A 132 -0.34 -16.64 8.97
N TYR A 133 0.84 -16.07 8.72
CA TYR A 133 1.98 -16.75 8.11
C TYR A 133 3.23 -16.54 8.95
N PRO A 134 4.22 -17.45 8.89
CA PRO A 134 5.49 -17.24 9.57
C PRO A 134 6.25 -16.07 8.95
N ALA A 135 6.86 -15.25 9.79
CA ALA A 135 7.76 -14.17 9.38
C ALA A 135 9.17 -14.72 9.26
N ASN A 136 9.60 -15.02 8.04
CA ASN A 136 10.87 -15.66 7.74
C ASN A 136 11.89 -14.70 7.07
N GLY A 137 11.56 -13.41 6.99
CA GLY A 137 12.40 -12.39 6.37
C GLY A 137 12.15 -12.20 4.86
N HIS A 138 11.36 -13.06 4.22
CA HIS A 138 10.91 -12.87 2.85
C HIS A 138 9.75 -11.88 2.77
N SER A 139 9.63 -11.19 1.65
CA SER A 139 8.46 -10.38 1.33
C SER A 139 7.27 -11.29 1.02
N LEU A 140 6.13 -11.04 1.63
CA LEU A 140 4.93 -11.85 1.42
C LEU A 140 3.78 -10.98 0.91
N ARG A 141 3.12 -11.43 -0.14
CA ARG A 141 1.91 -10.82 -0.70
C ARG A 141 0.75 -11.79 -0.64
N ILE A 142 -0.43 -11.30 -0.30
CA ILE A 142 -1.70 -11.98 -0.50
C ILE A 142 -2.46 -11.30 -1.65
N ILE A 143 -3.00 -12.09 -2.57
CA ILE A 143 -3.74 -11.62 -3.74
C ILE A 143 -5.06 -12.36 -3.80
N PHE A 144 -6.16 -11.64 -3.95
CA PHE A 144 -7.50 -12.20 -4.16
C PHE A 144 -7.90 -12.09 -5.62
N ASP A 145 -8.73 -13.01 -6.08
CA ASP A 145 -9.39 -12.87 -7.38
C ASP A 145 -10.32 -11.65 -7.37
N THR A 146 -10.74 -11.23 -8.56
CA THR A 146 -11.76 -10.18 -8.69
C THR A 146 -13.08 -10.63 -8.07
N ILE A 147 -13.71 -9.74 -7.30
CA ILE A 147 -15.03 -10.00 -6.75
C ILE A 147 -16.02 -10.16 -7.92
N PRO A 148 -16.71 -11.30 -8.01
CA PRO A 148 -17.64 -11.56 -9.10
C PRO A 148 -18.74 -10.50 -9.15
N LEU A 149 -19.14 -10.14 -10.37
CA LEU A 149 -20.12 -9.09 -10.64
C LEU A 149 -19.71 -7.69 -10.12
N ASN A 150 -18.44 -7.50 -9.76
CA ASN A 150 -17.93 -6.15 -9.48
C ASN A 150 -17.52 -5.49 -10.80
N PRO A 151 -18.07 -4.31 -11.13
CA PRO A 151 -17.84 -3.64 -12.42
C PRO A 151 -16.38 -3.16 -12.57
N PHE A 152 -15.66 -2.97 -11.48
CA PHE A 152 -14.30 -2.40 -11.50
C PHE A 152 -13.20 -3.42 -11.74
N GLN A 153 -13.48 -4.72 -11.61
CA GLN A 153 -12.52 -5.81 -11.85
C GLN A 153 -11.21 -5.67 -11.05
N VAL A 154 -11.26 -5.04 -9.88
CA VAL A 154 -10.08 -4.84 -9.03
C VAL A 154 -9.75 -6.14 -8.30
N LYS A 155 -8.48 -6.54 -8.32
CA LYS A 155 -7.93 -7.62 -7.51
C LYS A 155 -7.38 -7.03 -6.23
N ALA A 156 -8.07 -7.26 -5.10
CA ALA A 156 -7.55 -6.84 -3.83
C ALA A 156 -6.23 -7.57 -3.51
N SER A 157 -5.21 -6.84 -3.19
CA SER A 157 -3.92 -7.40 -2.77
C SER A 157 -3.26 -6.52 -1.73
N SER A 158 -2.40 -7.13 -0.92
CA SER A 158 -1.54 -6.41 0.01
C SER A 158 -0.25 -7.17 0.22
N ALA A 159 0.83 -6.48 0.50
CA ALA A 159 2.13 -7.08 0.73
C ALA A 159 2.81 -6.47 1.96
N ILE A 160 3.71 -7.25 2.55
CA ILE A 160 4.56 -6.82 3.65
C ILE A 160 6.00 -7.26 3.36
N GLU A 161 6.94 -6.40 3.69
CA GLU A 161 8.38 -6.64 3.58
C GLU A 161 9.05 -6.50 4.95
N ALA A 162 10.26 -6.99 5.06
CA ALA A 162 11.10 -6.83 6.24
C ALA A 162 10.44 -7.33 7.54
N CYS A 163 9.62 -8.37 7.45
CA CYS A 163 9.06 -9.06 8.62
C CYS A 163 9.82 -10.34 8.90
N GLY A 164 10.42 -10.44 10.08
CA GLY A 164 11.31 -11.53 10.44
C GLY A 164 12.73 -11.38 9.90
N THR A 165 13.47 -12.47 9.85
CA THR A 165 14.88 -12.50 9.43
C THR A 165 15.16 -13.76 8.63
N LEU A 166 15.86 -13.62 7.51
CA LEU A 166 16.36 -14.75 6.72
C LEU A 166 17.37 -15.59 7.52
N PRO A 167 17.53 -16.88 7.22
CA PRO A 167 18.58 -17.71 7.83
C PRO A 167 19.99 -17.15 7.62
N SER A 168 20.22 -16.44 6.54
CA SER A 168 21.47 -15.75 6.22
C SER A 168 21.63 -14.38 6.91
N GLY A 169 20.64 -13.96 7.68
CA GLY A 169 20.51 -12.62 8.21
C GLY A 169 19.86 -11.64 7.23
N GLY A 170 19.26 -10.57 7.77
CA GLY A 170 18.55 -9.57 6.95
C GLY A 170 17.18 -10.01 6.47
N PHE A 171 16.68 -9.36 5.42
CA PHE A 171 15.33 -9.59 4.85
C PHE A 171 15.32 -9.19 3.37
N THR A 172 14.32 -9.65 2.62
CA THR A 172 14.09 -9.23 1.23
C THR A 172 13.27 -7.95 1.17
N THR A 173 13.56 -7.12 0.16
CA THR A 173 12.87 -5.85 -0.12
C THR A 173 12.73 -5.64 -1.62
N GLY A 174 12.01 -4.58 -2.02
CA GLY A 174 11.84 -4.20 -3.42
C GLY A 174 10.62 -4.80 -4.09
N TYR A 175 9.95 -5.74 -3.46
CA TYR A 175 8.77 -6.36 -4.01
C TYR A 175 7.61 -5.36 -4.15
N LEU A 176 7.38 -4.51 -3.15
CA LEU A 176 6.36 -3.48 -3.18
C LEU A 176 6.64 -2.42 -4.24
N ASN A 177 7.91 -2.11 -4.51
CA ASN A 177 8.29 -1.16 -5.55
C ASN A 177 8.12 -1.73 -6.96
N ASN A 178 8.45 -2.99 -7.16
CA ASN A 178 8.42 -3.64 -8.47
C ASN A 178 6.99 -4.02 -8.89
N PHE A 179 6.15 -4.31 -7.93
CA PHE A 179 4.78 -4.77 -8.12
C PHE A 179 3.82 -3.91 -7.30
N ALA A 180 3.74 -2.64 -7.61
CA ALA A 180 2.84 -1.68 -6.96
C ALA A 180 1.36 -2.01 -7.25
N LEU A 181 0.90 -3.13 -6.73
CA LEU A 181 -0.50 -3.55 -6.77
C LEU A 181 -1.20 -3.15 -5.48
N GLY A 182 -1.24 -1.86 -5.22
CA GLY A 182 -1.83 -1.33 -4.00
C GLY A 182 -3.28 -0.92 -4.12
N ASP A 183 -3.86 -1.05 -5.31
CA ASP A 183 -5.24 -0.66 -5.53
C ASP A 183 -6.15 -1.74 -4.98
N GLN A 184 -6.63 -1.55 -3.75
CA GLN A 184 -7.54 -2.48 -3.09
C GLN A 184 -8.99 -2.25 -3.50
N ALA A 185 -9.29 -1.04 -3.99
CA ALA A 185 -10.59 -0.60 -4.45
C ALA A 185 -10.42 0.48 -5.53
N PRO A 186 -11.43 0.72 -6.38
CA PRO A 186 -11.32 1.67 -7.50
C PRO A 186 -11.08 3.13 -7.08
N TYR A 187 -11.31 3.46 -5.82
CA TYR A 187 -11.12 4.79 -5.24
C TYR A 187 -9.97 4.85 -4.22
N ILE A 188 -9.17 3.77 -4.12
CA ILE A 188 -7.96 3.72 -3.29
C ILE A 188 -6.77 3.47 -4.21
N SER A 189 -5.73 4.30 -4.08
CA SER A 189 -4.45 4.09 -4.74
C SER A 189 -3.32 4.15 -3.73
N THR A 190 -2.36 3.25 -3.86
CA THR A 190 -1.20 3.16 -2.96
C THR A 190 0.08 3.31 -3.76
N TYR A 191 0.94 4.21 -3.31
CA TYR A 191 2.28 4.40 -3.84
C TYR A 191 3.31 4.04 -2.78
N CYS A 192 4.30 3.24 -3.17
CA CYS A 192 5.37 2.78 -2.29
C CYS A 192 6.74 3.14 -2.87
N SER A 193 7.71 3.44 -2.01
CA SER A 193 9.08 3.73 -2.40
C SER A 193 10.07 3.20 -1.37
N GLU A 194 11.19 2.66 -1.84
CA GLU A 194 12.28 2.20 -1.00
C GLU A 194 13.05 3.38 -0.41
N VAL A 195 13.38 3.30 0.88
CA VAL A 195 14.27 4.26 1.53
C VAL A 195 15.72 3.94 1.16
N LYS A 196 16.34 4.85 0.43
CA LYS A 196 17.73 4.76 0.01
C LYS A 196 18.60 5.70 0.84
N ALA A 197 19.82 5.24 1.18
CA ALA A 197 20.83 6.15 1.71
C ALA A 197 21.25 7.15 0.63
N ALA A 198 21.62 8.34 1.04
CA ALA A 198 22.34 9.22 0.14
C ALA A 198 23.61 8.51 -0.32
N TYR A 199 23.82 8.49 -1.63
CA TYR A 199 25.05 7.92 -2.19
C TYR A 199 26.21 8.80 -1.73
N ASP A 200 27.15 8.17 -1.01
CA ASP A 200 28.38 8.71 -0.49
C ASP A 200 28.42 10.24 -0.20
N PRO A 201 28.09 10.66 1.04
CA PRO A 201 28.14 12.09 1.38
C PRO A 201 29.55 12.69 1.26
N ASN A 202 30.60 11.87 1.19
CA ASN A 202 31.99 12.31 1.04
C ASN A 202 32.37 12.57 -0.41
N ASP A 203 31.70 11.97 -1.37
CA ASP A 203 31.87 12.28 -2.80
C ASP A 203 31.53 13.74 -3.14
N LYS A 204 30.82 14.39 -2.28
CA LYS A 204 30.52 15.83 -2.43
C LYS A 204 31.76 16.72 -2.38
N ILE A 205 32.86 16.20 -1.89
CA ILE A 205 34.14 16.92 -1.82
C ILE A 205 34.93 16.80 -3.14
N ALA A 206 34.75 15.70 -3.85
CA ALA A 206 35.45 15.44 -5.10
C ALA A 206 35.03 16.34 -6.27
N VAL A 207 33.93 17.06 -6.13
CA VAL A 207 33.39 17.96 -7.18
C VAL A 207 34.13 19.28 -7.27
N LEU A 208 35.21 19.44 -6.56
CA LEU A 208 35.76 20.76 -6.27
C LEU A 208 36.80 21.28 -7.23
N GLU A 209 37.17 20.54 -8.23
CA GLU A 209 38.15 21.05 -9.14
C GLU A 209 37.51 21.70 -10.35
N GLY A 210 37.58 22.98 -10.35
CA GLY A 210 37.72 23.83 -11.51
C GLY A 210 36.52 24.54 -12.06
N SER A 211 35.28 24.13 -11.89
CA SER A 211 34.15 24.87 -12.48
C SER A 211 33.33 25.71 -11.52
N GLY A 212 33.57 25.57 -10.23
CA GLY A 212 32.86 26.37 -9.22
C GLY A 212 31.41 26.02 -8.97
N THR A 213 30.89 24.96 -9.58
CA THR A 213 29.51 24.50 -9.36
C THR A 213 29.50 23.07 -8.89
N ALA A 214 29.39 22.86 -7.59
CA ALA A 214 29.13 21.55 -7.03
C ALA A 214 27.61 21.26 -7.08
N HIS A 215 27.21 20.26 -7.86
CA HIS A 215 25.89 19.69 -7.76
C HIS A 215 25.92 18.57 -6.73
N ILE A 216 25.31 18.82 -5.59
CA ILE A 216 25.05 17.79 -4.59
C ILE A 216 23.63 17.30 -4.89
N ILE A 217 23.53 16.09 -5.40
CA ILE A 217 22.26 15.42 -5.61
C ILE A 217 21.96 14.55 -4.39
#